data_7f957bfd34aa7b2a8a9094959b7fa67f
#
_entry.id   7f957bfd34aa7b2a8a9094959b7fa67f
#
_cell.length_a   1.000
_cell.length_b   1.000
_cell.length_c   1.000
_cell.angle_alpha   90.00
_cell.angle_beta   90.00
_cell.angle_gamma   90.00
#
_symmetry.space_group_name_H-M   'P 1'
#
loop_
_entity.id
_entity.type
_entity.pdbx_description
1 polymer ?
#
loop_
_entity_poly.entity_id
_entity_poly.type
_entity_poly.pdbx_seq_one_letter_code
_entity_poly.pdbx_strand_id
1 'polypeptide(L)'
;MNLKRDHKNRQSGNVLFLILVAIALLGIITAIISNYSSEQKETLDRQTTDAQVSVLFNHTATLGVAVMNLLIQGVEPNNVYQVLSTLKQGDAGFEDSPHQYKLYHPLGGGVSYTSSTSNTASEAIATNFNINKKSIVIGVGKSDNAVDPADTVGDILFTARITNSAYCAAINKKINGRTSIPEMADAAFNSLFNDGTTVVIDTADCSDCVNNSRFCVRNSSDSQWGFYSALFPG
;
A
#
# COMPACT_ATOMS: atom_id res chain seq x y z
N MET A 1 89.83 -11.48 -31.71
CA MET A 1 89.35 -10.72 -30.50
C MET A 1 87.84 -10.38 -30.73
N ASN A 2 86.94 -11.19 -30.17
CA ASN A 2 85.50 -11.08 -30.40
C ASN A 2 84.85 -10.39 -29.19
N LEU A 3 84.40 -9.21 -29.38
CA LEU A 3 83.62 -8.48 -28.39
C LEU A 3 82.14 -8.85 -28.55
N LYS A 4 81.69 -9.73 -27.66
CA LYS A 4 80.29 -10.04 -27.46
C LYS A 4 79.61 -8.84 -26.72
N ARG A 5 78.77 -8.06 -27.39
CA ARG A 5 77.91 -7.03 -26.73
C ARG A 5 76.73 -7.71 -26.10
N ASP A 6 76.72 -7.70 -24.77
CA ASP A 6 75.57 -8.08 -23.97
C ASP A 6 74.44 -7.04 -24.13
N HIS A 7 73.40 -7.43 -24.86
CA HIS A 7 72.12 -6.72 -24.85
C HIS A 7 71.25 -7.15 -23.62
N LYS A 8 71.58 -6.63 -22.46
CA LYS A 8 70.83 -6.92 -21.25
C LYS A 8 69.98 -5.69 -20.82
N ASN A 9 68.71 -5.92 -20.76
CA ASN A 9 67.73 -5.19 -19.96
C ASN A 9 67.30 -3.76 -20.37
N ARG A 10 66.42 -3.66 -21.38
CA ARG A 10 65.57 -2.52 -21.56
C ARG A 10 64.05 -2.86 -21.49
N GLN A 11 63.68 -4.02 -20.93
CA GLN A 11 62.26 -4.44 -20.88
C GLN A 11 61.58 -4.22 -19.55
N SER A 12 62.26 -3.90 -18.45
CA SER A 12 61.63 -3.79 -17.13
C SER A 12 60.74 -2.57 -16.93
N GLY A 13 61.01 -1.46 -17.64
CA GLY A 13 60.16 -0.27 -17.55
C GLY A 13 58.79 -0.38 -18.22
N ASN A 14 58.69 -1.20 -19.28
CA ASN A 14 57.47 -1.38 -20.05
C ASN A 14 56.45 -2.27 -19.33
N VAL A 15 56.91 -3.27 -18.59
CA VAL A 15 56.05 -4.16 -17.81
C VAL A 15 55.42 -3.42 -16.62
N LEU A 16 56.20 -2.59 -15.94
CA LEU A 16 55.70 -1.83 -14.79
C LEU A 16 54.65 -0.81 -15.22
N PHE A 17 54.83 -0.15 -16.35
CA PHE A 17 53.85 0.75 -16.95
C PHE A 17 52.56 0.01 -17.35
N LEU A 18 52.63 -1.19 -17.93
CA LEU A 18 51.51 -2.01 -18.30
C LEU A 18 50.68 -2.43 -17.05
N ILE A 19 51.36 -2.81 -15.96
CA ILE A 19 50.69 -3.16 -14.70
C ILE A 19 49.98 -1.95 -14.13
N LEU A 20 50.58 -0.77 -14.17
CA LEU A 20 49.98 0.46 -13.65
C LEU A 20 48.73 0.87 -14.44
N VAL A 21 48.77 0.74 -15.78
CA VAL A 21 47.62 0.97 -16.64
C VAL A 21 46.52 -0.06 -16.38
N ALA A 22 46.86 -1.33 -16.18
CA ALA A 22 45.88 -2.37 -15.87
C ALA A 22 45.17 -2.13 -14.55
N ILE A 23 45.88 -1.70 -13.49
CA ILE A 23 45.31 -1.35 -12.19
C ILE A 23 44.42 -0.12 -12.30
N ALA A 24 44.84 0.90 -13.07
CA ALA A 24 44.02 2.08 -13.30
C ALA A 24 42.69 1.76 -14.03
N LEU A 25 42.77 0.91 -15.07
CA LEU A 25 41.56 0.46 -15.79
C LEU A 25 40.62 -0.36 -14.90
N LEU A 26 41.18 -1.28 -14.09
CA LEU A 26 40.37 -2.04 -13.12
C LEU A 26 39.68 -1.11 -12.09
N GLY A 27 40.39 -0.09 -11.61
CA GLY A 27 39.84 0.89 -10.69
C GLY A 27 38.65 1.67 -11.31
N ILE A 28 38.80 2.09 -12.58
CA ILE A 28 37.72 2.78 -13.31
C ILE A 28 36.53 1.85 -13.53
N ILE A 29 36.74 0.62 -13.96
CA ILE A 29 35.67 -0.35 -14.19
C ILE A 29 34.92 -0.65 -12.88
N THR A 30 35.63 -0.82 -11.77
CA THR A 30 35.03 -1.06 -10.46
C THR A 30 34.17 0.11 -10.00
N ALA A 31 34.63 1.34 -10.20
CA ALA A 31 33.88 2.55 -9.87
C ALA A 31 32.61 2.68 -10.74
N ILE A 32 32.69 2.37 -12.02
CA ILE A 32 31.53 2.37 -12.93
C ILE A 32 30.50 1.32 -12.50
N ILE A 33 30.92 0.08 -12.25
CA ILE A 33 30.02 -1.01 -11.82
C ILE A 33 29.35 -0.68 -10.49
N SER A 34 30.08 -0.07 -9.55
CA SER A 34 29.52 0.32 -8.25
C SER A 34 28.40 1.38 -8.39
N ASN A 35 28.61 2.37 -9.25
CA ASN A 35 27.60 3.41 -9.51
C ASN A 35 26.35 2.84 -10.24
N TYR A 36 26.57 2.01 -11.27
CA TYR A 36 25.46 1.33 -11.96
C TYR A 36 24.64 0.43 -11.05
N SER A 37 25.28 -0.26 -10.12
CA SER A 37 24.60 -1.16 -9.18
C SER A 37 23.65 -0.42 -8.23
N SER A 38 24.02 0.78 -7.79
CA SER A 38 23.17 1.60 -6.89
C SER A 38 21.96 2.17 -7.62
N GLU A 39 22.09 2.67 -8.83
CA GLU A 39 20.99 3.18 -9.65
C GLU A 39 20.00 2.08 -10.06
N GLN A 40 20.50 0.90 -10.39
CA GLN A 40 19.66 -0.25 -10.73
C GLN A 40 18.84 -0.72 -9.52
N LYS A 41 19.43 -0.74 -8.33
CA LYS A 41 18.71 -1.12 -7.10
C LYS A 41 17.57 -0.15 -6.81
N GLU A 42 17.80 1.16 -6.88
CA GLU A 42 16.75 2.17 -6.66
C GLU A 42 15.61 2.03 -7.68
N THR A 43 15.93 1.76 -8.93
CA THR A 43 14.94 1.56 -10.00
C THR A 43 14.12 0.29 -9.75
N LEU A 44 14.76 -0.80 -9.33
CA LEU A 44 14.11 -2.07 -9.00
C LEU A 44 13.18 -1.92 -7.79
N ASP A 45 13.64 -1.24 -6.75
CA ASP A 45 12.84 -0.98 -5.54
C ASP A 45 11.59 -0.15 -5.85
N ARG A 46 11.73 0.86 -6.73
CA ARG A 46 10.59 1.65 -7.21
C ARG A 46 9.60 0.81 -8.01
N GLN A 47 10.07 0.00 -8.96
CA GLN A 47 9.21 -0.88 -9.76
C GLN A 47 8.46 -1.90 -8.90
N THR A 48 9.15 -2.47 -7.93
CA THR A 48 8.55 -3.42 -6.97
C THR A 48 7.48 -2.74 -6.13
N THR A 49 7.76 -1.54 -5.62
CA THR A 49 6.79 -0.73 -4.87
C THR A 49 5.57 -0.40 -5.71
N ASP A 50 5.74 0.06 -6.95
CA ASP A 50 4.65 0.39 -7.86
C ASP A 50 3.79 -0.82 -8.21
N ALA A 51 4.40 -1.99 -8.38
CA ALA A 51 3.69 -3.24 -8.62
C ALA A 51 2.84 -3.64 -7.40
N GLN A 52 3.40 -3.57 -6.20
CA GLN A 52 2.70 -3.90 -4.96
C GLN A 52 1.55 -2.92 -4.68
N VAL A 53 1.75 -1.61 -4.91
CA VAL A 53 0.67 -0.62 -4.82
C VAL A 53 -0.45 -0.94 -5.81
N SER A 54 -0.10 -1.41 -7.01
CA SER A 54 -1.09 -1.83 -8.00
C SER A 54 -1.90 -3.04 -7.54
N VAL A 55 -1.26 -4.01 -6.88
CA VAL A 55 -1.93 -5.17 -6.29
C VAL A 55 -2.92 -4.73 -5.19
N LEU A 56 -2.53 -3.79 -4.32
CA LEU A 56 -3.42 -3.24 -3.30
C LEU A 56 -4.65 -2.57 -3.94
N PHE A 57 -4.47 -1.78 -4.99
CA PHE A 57 -5.58 -1.12 -5.67
C PHE A 57 -6.48 -2.09 -6.41
N ASN A 58 -5.92 -3.11 -7.05
CA ASN A 58 -6.71 -4.17 -7.69
C ASN A 58 -7.54 -4.94 -6.66
N HIS A 59 -6.96 -5.25 -5.50
CA HIS A 59 -7.69 -5.89 -4.41
C HIS A 59 -8.86 -5.01 -3.95
N THR A 60 -8.62 -3.72 -3.72
CA THR A 60 -9.65 -2.77 -3.31
C THR A 60 -10.75 -2.64 -4.36
N ALA A 61 -10.40 -2.60 -5.64
CA ALA A 61 -11.38 -2.56 -6.74
C ALA A 61 -12.24 -3.84 -6.79
N THR A 62 -11.63 -5.00 -6.57
CA THR A 62 -12.35 -6.28 -6.50
C THR A 62 -13.34 -6.29 -5.35
N LEU A 63 -12.93 -5.79 -4.18
CA LEU A 63 -13.83 -5.64 -3.04
C LEU A 63 -14.99 -4.69 -3.34
N GLY A 64 -14.72 -3.56 -3.99
CA GLY A 64 -15.78 -2.61 -4.39
C GLY A 64 -16.81 -3.25 -5.32
N VAL A 65 -16.37 -4.03 -6.32
CA VAL A 65 -17.29 -4.77 -7.20
C VAL A 65 -18.11 -5.79 -6.41
N ALA A 66 -17.49 -6.50 -5.47
CA ALA A 66 -18.20 -7.47 -4.65
C ALA A 66 -19.26 -6.83 -3.75
N VAL A 67 -18.95 -5.69 -3.14
CA VAL A 67 -19.93 -4.89 -2.36
C VAL A 67 -21.08 -4.48 -3.25
N MET A 68 -20.82 -3.90 -4.41
CA MET A 68 -21.86 -3.51 -5.36
C MET A 68 -22.74 -4.69 -5.77
N ASN A 69 -22.17 -5.86 -6.03
CA ASN A 69 -22.92 -7.06 -6.35
C ASN A 69 -23.86 -7.48 -5.22
N LEU A 70 -23.41 -7.40 -3.97
CA LEU A 70 -24.25 -7.69 -2.81
C LEU A 70 -25.44 -6.72 -2.73
N LEU A 71 -25.19 -5.42 -2.92
CA LEU A 71 -26.24 -4.41 -2.94
C LEU A 71 -27.27 -4.62 -4.06
N ILE A 72 -26.81 -5.00 -5.26
CA ILE A 72 -27.67 -5.34 -6.41
C ILE A 72 -28.52 -6.58 -6.11
N GLN A 73 -28.02 -7.52 -5.32
CA GLN A 73 -28.77 -8.71 -4.88
C GLN A 73 -29.85 -8.39 -3.84
N GLY A 74 -30.05 -7.12 -3.51
CA GLY A 74 -31.10 -6.65 -2.61
C GLY A 74 -30.68 -6.61 -1.15
N VAL A 75 -29.40 -6.65 -0.88
CA VAL A 75 -28.91 -6.39 0.47
C VAL A 75 -29.04 -4.90 0.72
N GLU A 76 -29.88 -4.53 1.71
CA GLU A 76 -30.08 -3.13 2.06
C GLU A 76 -28.80 -2.51 2.63
N PRO A 77 -28.46 -1.26 2.26
CA PRO A 77 -27.31 -0.55 2.82
C PRO A 77 -27.30 -0.54 4.36
N ASN A 78 -28.45 -0.44 5.00
CA ASN A 78 -28.60 -0.51 6.46
C ASN A 78 -28.21 -1.87 7.04
N ASN A 79 -28.31 -2.93 6.24
CA ASN A 79 -27.88 -4.29 6.59
C ASN A 79 -26.41 -4.54 6.22
N VAL A 80 -25.70 -3.56 5.71
CA VAL A 80 -24.28 -3.61 5.40
C VAL A 80 -23.46 -4.14 6.58
N TYR A 81 -23.91 -3.95 7.79
CA TYR A 81 -23.33 -4.49 9.01
C TYR A 81 -23.18 -6.02 9.00
N GLN A 82 -24.12 -6.71 8.39
CA GLN A 82 -24.11 -8.16 8.24
C GLN A 82 -23.48 -8.59 6.92
N VAL A 83 -23.49 -7.71 5.93
CA VAL A 83 -23.04 -7.99 4.57
C VAL A 83 -21.52 -8.03 4.45
N LEU A 84 -20.85 -7.14 5.16
CA LEU A 84 -19.40 -6.99 5.11
C LEU A 84 -18.73 -7.67 6.30
N SER A 85 -19.19 -8.88 6.62
CA SER A 85 -18.51 -9.71 7.59
C SER A 85 -17.07 -9.95 7.12
N THR A 86 -16.11 -9.73 8.01
CA THR A 86 -14.72 -10.14 7.83
C THR A 86 -14.53 -11.65 8.01
N LEU A 87 -15.63 -12.42 8.23
CA LEU A 87 -15.58 -13.87 8.35
C LEU A 87 -15.02 -14.46 7.06
N LYS A 88 -14.01 -15.26 7.22
CA LYS A 88 -13.33 -16.00 6.17
C LYS A 88 -13.44 -17.50 6.43
N GLN A 89 -13.09 -18.29 5.43
CA GLN A 89 -13.05 -19.73 5.57
C GLN A 89 -12.16 -20.16 6.76
N GLY A 90 -12.72 -20.94 7.66
CA GLY A 90 -12.08 -21.39 8.89
C GLY A 90 -12.46 -20.59 10.14
N ASP A 91 -13.14 -19.46 10.02
CA ASP A 91 -13.66 -18.71 11.17
C ASP A 91 -14.95 -19.34 11.69
N ALA A 92 -15.17 -19.25 13.01
CA ALA A 92 -16.44 -19.63 13.60
C ALA A 92 -17.57 -18.77 13.02
N GLY A 93 -18.65 -19.41 12.59
CA GLY A 93 -19.78 -18.74 11.95
C GLY A 93 -19.61 -18.47 10.45
N PHE A 94 -18.49 -18.89 9.81
CA PHE A 94 -18.34 -18.75 8.38
C PHE A 94 -19.44 -19.46 7.58
N GLU A 95 -19.80 -20.67 8.00
CA GLU A 95 -20.86 -21.47 7.39
C GLU A 95 -22.27 -21.14 7.91
N ASP A 96 -22.39 -20.22 8.89
CA ASP A 96 -23.70 -19.81 9.40
C ASP A 96 -24.42 -18.90 8.38
N SER A 97 -25.71 -19.08 8.23
CA SER A 97 -26.55 -18.23 7.39
C SER A 97 -26.69 -16.82 7.99
N PRO A 98 -26.90 -15.82 7.14
CA PRO A 98 -27.04 -15.88 5.68
C PRO A 98 -25.70 -15.69 4.96
N HIS A 99 -25.30 -16.65 4.17
CA HIS A 99 -24.05 -16.60 3.38
C HIS A 99 -24.02 -15.45 2.40
N GLN A 100 -25.18 -15.11 1.84
CA GLN A 100 -25.33 -14.03 0.85
C GLN A 100 -24.93 -12.64 1.37
N TYR A 101 -24.76 -12.48 2.68
CA TYR A 101 -24.32 -11.21 3.29
C TYR A 101 -22.81 -11.15 3.53
N LYS A 102 -22.08 -12.24 3.26
CA LYS A 102 -20.66 -12.35 3.57
C LYS A 102 -19.81 -12.03 2.36
N LEU A 103 -18.94 -11.03 2.49
CA LEU A 103 -18.06 -10.59 1.40
C LEU A 103 -17.11 -11.72 0.93
N TYR A 104 -16.58 -12.47 1.88
CA TYR A 104 -15.60 -13.52 1.63
C TYR A 104 -16.20 -14.92 1.50
N HIS A 105 -17.51 -15.03 1.35
CA HIS A 105 -18.19 -16.32 1.13
C HIS A 105 -18.50 -16.50 -0.36
N PRO A 106 -18.29 -17.72 -0.93
CA PRO A 106 -18.56 -17.99 -2.34
C PRO A 106 -20.01 -17.69 -2.80
N LEU A 107 -20.98 -17.89 -1.90
CA LEU A 107 -22.41 -17.59 -2.16
C LEU A 107 -22.77 -16.12 -1.87
N GLY A 108 -21.87 -15.32 -1.40
CA GLY A 108 -22.01 -13.89 -1.16
C GLY A 108 -21.18 -13.09 -2.13
N GLY A 109 -20.23 -12.30 -1.63
CA GLY A 109 -19.34 -11.48 -2.46
C GLY A 109 -18.34 -12.27 -3.30
N GLY A 110 -18.05 -13.52 -2.94
CA GLY A 110 -17.18 -14.41 -3.70
C GLY A 110 -15.70 -14.04 -3.72
N VAL A 111 -15.28 -13.10 -2.86
CA VAL A 111 -13.89 -12.65 -2.80
C VAL A 111 -13.07 -13.58 -1.92
N SER A 112 -11.89 -13.95 -2.40
CA SER A 112 -10.92 -14.66 -1.57
C SER A 112 -10.34 -13.73 -0.51
N TYR A 113 -10.34 -14.18 0.75
CA TYR A 113 -9.75 -13.42 1.85
C TYR A 113 -8.23 -13.36 1.70
N THR A 114 -7.69 -12.18 1.87
CA THR A 114 -6.26 -11.95 2.08
C THR A 114 -6.05 -10.91 3.17
N SER A 115 -5.04 -11.07 3.98
CA SER A 115 -4.69 -10.12 5.04
C SER A 115 -3.48 -9.26 4.69
N SER A 116 -2.86 -9.50 3.54
CA SER A 116 -1.68 -8.76 3.09
C SER A 116 -1.57 -8.75 1.57
N THR A 117 -0.76 -7.84 1.04
CA THR A 117 -0.50 -7.70 -0.41
C THR A 117 0.66 -8.55 -0.91
N SER A 118 1.32 -9.32 -0.04
CA SER A 118 2.47 -10.15 -0.41
C SER A 118 2.32 -11.56 0.13
N ASN A 119 3.00 -12.51 -0.51
CA ASN A 119 3.10 -13.90 -0.07
C ASN A 119 3.97 -14.07 1.18
N THR A 120 4.78 -13.06 1.52
CA THR A 120 5.63 -13.04 2.71
C THR A 120 5.37 -11.77 3.52
N ALA A 121 5.25 -11.91 4.83
CA ALA A 121 4.95 -10.78 5.74
C ALA A 121 6.04 -9.69 5.71
N SER A 122 7.28 -10.04 5.39
CA SER A 122 8.41 -9.10 5.31
C SER A 122 8.39 -8.22 4.06
N GLU A 123 7.66 -8.62 3.04
CA GLU A 123 7.56 -7.89 1.76
C GLU A 123 6.22 -7.19 1.57
N ALA A 124 5.27 -7.41 2.48
CA ALA A 124 3.95 -6.83 2.38
C ALA A 124 4.01 -5.31 2.58
N ILE A 125 3.43 -4.56 1.64
CA ILE A 125 3.29 -3.10 1.80
C ILE A 125 2.10 -2.74 2.69
N ALA A 126 1.11 -3.63 2.78
CA ALA A 126 -0.10 -3.44 3.57
C ALA A 126 -0.50 -4.73 4.27
N THR A 127 -0.92 -4.59 5.49
CA THR A 127 -1.34 -5.67 6.39
C THR A 127 -2.64 -5.30 7.11
N ASN A 128 -3.20 -6.23 7.86
CA ASN A 128 -4.39 -6.01 8.69
C ASN A 128 -5.54 -5.40 7.88
N PHE A 129 -5.91 -6.09 6.80
CA PHE A 129 -7.04 -5.68 5.97
C PHE A 129 -8.34 -5.78 6.76
N ASN A 130 -9.08 -4.69 6.77
CA ASN A 130 -10.36 -4.60 7.45
C ASN A 130 -11.38 -3.88 6.56
N ILE A 131 -12.67 -4.11 6.87
CA ILE A 131 -13.79 -3.37 6.29
C ILE A 131 -14.43 -2.57 7.42
N ASN A 132 -14.28 -1.26 7.35
CA ASN A 132 -14.91 -0.33 8.28
C ASN A 132 -16.24 0.16 7.69
N LYS A 133 -17.29 0.12 8.50
CA LYS A 133 -18.66 0.46 8.10
C LYS A 133 -19.23 1.64 8.87
N LYS A 134 -18.44 2.18 9.78
CA LYS A 134 -18.89 3.23 10.71
C LYS A 134 -18.18 4.55 10.55
N SER A 135 -17.13 4.61 9.74
CA SER A 135 -16.45 5.86 9.47
C SER A 135 -17.15 6.58 8.31
N ILE A 136 -17.30 7.87 8.46
CA ILE A 136 -17.84 8.78 7.45
C ILE A 136 -16.70 9.70 7.05
N VAL A 137 -16.37 9.75 5.77
CA VAL A 137 -15.42 10.72 5.23
C VAL A 137 -16.19 11.85 4.60
N ILE A 138 -16.12 13.05 5.15
CA ILE A 138 -16.87 14.20 4.62
C ILE A 138 -16.53 14.45 3.15
N GLY A 139 -17.58 14.64 2.34
CA GLY A 139 -17.47 14.84 0.90
C GLY A 139 -17.25 13.57 0.09
N VAL A 140 -17.38 12.40 0.70
CA VAL A 140 -17.43 11.10 0.06
C VAL A 140 -18.85 10.56 0.20
N GLY A 141 -19.57 10.40 -0.93
CA GLY A 141 -20.96 9.97 -0.91
C GLY A 141 -21.98 11.08 -0.67
N LYS A 142 -23.14 10.72 -0.13
CA LYS A 142 -24.26 11.64 0.12
C LYS A 142 -24.20 12.36 1.45
N SER A 143 -23.38 11.91 2.38
CA SER A 143 -23.26 12.52 3.72
C SER A 143 -22.46 13.82 3.69
N ASP A 144 -22.94 14.77 2.88
CA ASP A 144 -22.17 15.96 2.55
C ASP A 144 -22.06 16.99 3.68
N ASN A 145 -22.95 16.95 4.66
CA ASN A 145 -23.07 18.14 5.48
C ASN A 145 -23.61 17.90 6.89
N ALA A 146 -22.96 17.39 7.75
CA ALA A 146 -23.41 17.27 9.13
C ALA A 146 -24.00 15.92 9.48
N VAL A 147 -23.48 15.47 10.57
CA VAL A 147 -24.00 14.41 11.39
C VAL A 147 -25.51 14.59 11.52
N ASP A 148 -26.29 14.06 10.59
CA ASP A 148 -27.64 13.68 10.91
C ASP A 148 -27.54 12.40 11.73
N PRO A 149 -27.84 12.43 13.04
CA PRO A 149 -27.82 11.23 13.87
C PRO A 149 -28.77 10.14 13.37
N ALA A 150 -29.62 10.47 12.41
CA ALA A 150 -30.54 9.54 11.75
C ALA A 150 -29.90 8.87 10.51
N ASP A 151 -28.86 9.45 9.91
CA ASP A 151 -28.11 8.82 8.84
C ASP A 151 -27.07 7.84 9.45
N THR A 152 -27.54 6.66 9.75
CA THR A 152 -26.75 5.59 10.38
C THR A 152 -25.89 4.82 9.37
N VAL A 153 -25.86 5.22 8.11
CA VAL A 153 -25.10 4.55 7.04
C VAL A 153 -23.78 5.28 6.84
N GLY A 154 -22.74 4.78 7.45
CA GLY A 154 -21.37 5.26 7.16
C GLY A 154 -20.88 4.81 5.77
N ASP A 155 -19.79 5.38 5.33
CA ASP A 155 -19.06 4.87 4.18
C ASP A 155 -18.56 3.45 4.43
N ILE A 156 -18.64 2.62 3.41
CA ILE A 156 -18.01 1.30 3.49
C ILE A 156 -16.56 1.47 3.05
N LEU A 157 -15.65 1.49 4.00
CA LEU A 157 -14.24 1.69 3.76
C LEU A 157 -13.48 0.38 3.84
N PHE A 158 -12.68 0.10 2.83
CA PHE A 158 -11.56 -0.81 2.99
C PHE A 158 -10.44 -0.07 3.70
N THR A 159 -9.85 -0.68 4.72
CA THR A 159 -8.71 -0.12 5.45
C THR A 159 -7.58 -1.13 5.57
N ALA A 160 -6.34 -0.62 5.55
CA ALA A 160 -5.15 -1.44 5.67
C ALA A 160 -4.03 -0.68 6.40
N ARG A 161 -3.31 -1.35 7.29
CA ARG A 161 -2.09 -0.80 7.89
C ARG A 161 -0.95 -0.85 6.86
N ILE A 162 -0.28 0.25 6.65
CA ILE A 162 0.85 0.38 5.72
C ILE A 162 2.15 0.22 6.51
N THR A 163 3.07 -0.55 5.99
CA THR A 163 4.26 -0.97 6.73
C THR A 163 5.32 0.12 6.89
N ASN A 164 5.37 1.10 5.98
CA ASN A 164 6.31 2.22 6.08
C ASN A 164 5.85 3.46 5.30
N SER A 165 6.52 4.59 5.55
CA SER A 165 6.21 5.87 4.92
C SER A 165 6.45 5.90 3.40
N ALA A 166 7.45 5.17 2.91
CA ALA A 166 7.76 5.15 1.48
C ALA A 166 6.62 4.54 0.67
N TYR A 167 6.01 3.47 1.17
CA TYR A 167 4.82 2.86 0.55
C TYR A 167 3.61 3.78 0.62
N CYS A 168 3.39 4.46 1.76
CA CYS A 168 2.31 5.44 1.90
C CYS A 168 2.47 6.61 0.90
N ALA A 169 3.68 7.14 0.75
CA ALA A 169 3.99 8.17 -0.24
C ALA A 169 3.78 7.68 -1.68
N ALA A 170 4.15 6.44 -1.99
CA ALA A 170 3.92 5.83 -3.31
C ALA A 170 2.42 5.66 -3.61
N ILE A 171 1.63 5.25 -2.61
CA ILE A 171 0.17 5.17 -2.71
C ILE A 171 -0.41 6.54 -3.06
N ASN A 172 -0.08 7.58 -2.29
CA ASN A 172 -0.58 8.94 -2.51
C ASN A 172 -0.13 9.50 -3.85
N LYS A 173 1.11 9.25 -4.25
CA LYS A 173 1.60 9.62 -5.59
C LYS A 173 0.75 9.01 -6.70
N LYS A 174 0.31 7.77 -6.55
CA LYS A 174 -0.53 7.08 -7.54
C LYS A 174 -1.97 7.57 -7.53
N ILE A 175 -2.48 8.02 -6.38
CA ILE A 175 -3.86 8.54 -6.23
C ILE A 175 -3.98 9.97 -6.77
N ASN A 176 -3.09 10.87 -6.34
CA ASN A 176 -3.23 12.31 -6.55
C ASN A 176 -1.97 13.00 -7.10
N GLY A 177 -0.94 12.23 -7.44
CA GLY A 177 0.34 12.75 -7.98
C GLY A 177 1.28 13.35 -6.92
N ARG A 178 0.91 13.33 -5.63
CA ARG A 178 1.71 13.91 -4.53
C ARG A 178 2.30 12.82 -3.65
N THR A 179 3.51 13.02 -3.17
CA THR A 179 4.16 12.12 -2.21
C THR A 179 3.95 12.54 -0.76
N SER A 180 3.26 13.65 -0.52
CA SER A 180 2.92 14.09 0.84
C SER A 180 1.98 13.10 1.52
N ILE A 181 2.23 12.86 2.80
CA ILE A 181 1.42 12.00 3.64
C ILE A 181 0.73 12.92 4.65
N PRO A 182 -0.59 13.13 4.54
CA PRO A 182 -1.30 13.95 5.50
C PRO A 182 -1.34 13.27 6.86
N GLU A 183 -1.38 14.10 7.89
CA GLU A 183 -1.60 13.66 9.25
C GLU A 183 -3.11 13.56 9.52
N MET A 184 -3.48 12.52 10.24
CA MET A 184 -4.82 12.31 10.75
C MET A 184 -4.81 12.27 12.26
N ALA A 185 -5.77 12.90 12.90
CA ALA A 185 -5.93 12.87 14.34
C ALA A 185 -5.98 11.43 14.87
N ASP A 186 -5.37 11.16 16.02
CA ASP A 186 -5.20 9.81 16.56
C ASP A 186 -6.52 9.07 16.73
N ALA A 187 -7.55 9.74 17.24
CA ALA A 187 -8.87 9.14 17.43
C ALA A 187 -9.51 8.72 16.09
N ALA A 188 -9.45 9.59 15.07
CA ALA A 188 -9.96 9.32 13.73
C ALA A 188 -9.15 8.21 13.05
N PHE A 189 -7.83 8.25 13.16
CA PHE A 189 -6.94 7.22 12.62
C PHE A 189 -7.24 5.84 13.19
N ASN A 190 -7.34 5.73 14.52
CA ASN A 190 -7.63 4.47 15.17
C ASN A 190 -9.02 3.93 14.86
N SER A 191 -10.00 4.83 14.65
CA SER A 191 -11.37 4.44 14.28
C SER A 191 -11.45 3.79 12.90
N LEU A 192 -10.57 4.17 11.95
CA LEU A 192 -10.50 3.53 10.64
C LEU A 192 -10.26 2.01 10.72
N PHE A 193 -9.57 1.56 11.75
CA PHE A 193 -9.21 0.14 11.94
C PHE A 193 -10.05 -0.56 13.00
N ASN A 194 -11.06 0.14 13.55
CA ASN A 194 -11.90 -0.37 14.63
C ASN A 194 -13.37 -0.25 14.26
N ASP A 195 -14.09 -1.36 14.17
CA ASP A 195 -15.52 -1.41 13.82
C ASP A 195 -16.45 -0.92 14.95
N GLY A 196 -15.90 -0.41 16.06
CA GLY A 196 -16.63 -0.15 17.29
C GLY A 196 -17.45 1.15 17.33
N THR A 197 -16.92 2.24 16.79
CA THR A 197 -17.47 3.59 16.95
C THR A 197 -17.66 4.31 15.62
N THR A 198 -18.79 4.99 15.47
CA THR A 198 -18.97 5.90 14.33
C THR A 198 -18.09 7.12 14.52
N VAL A 199 -17.23 7.42 13.54
CA VAL A 199 -16.37 8.59 13.52
C VAL A 199 -16.56 9.31 12.20
N VAL A 200 -16.75 10.61 12.30
CA VAL A 200 -16.78 11.51 11.15
C VAL A 200 -15.37 12.06 10.97
N ILE A 201 -14.78 11.80 9.82
CA ILE A 201 -13.47 12.33 9.45
C ILE A 201 -13.69 13.65 8.73
N ASP A 202 -13.44 14.73 9.42
CA ASP A 202 -13.63 16.10 8.94
C ASP A 202 -12.30 16.84 8.74
N THR A 203 -12.38 18.13 8.47
CA THR A 203 -11.19 18.98 8.26
C THR A 203 -10.32 19.15 9.50
N ALA A 204 -10.87 18.97 10.71
CA ALA A 204 -10.09 19.02 11.96
C ALA A 204 -9.29 17.75 12.16
N ASP A 205 -9.81 16.60 11.70
CA ASP A 205 -9.14 15.32 11.78
C ASP A 205 -8.10 15.15 10.69
N CYS A 206 -8.43 15.49 9.45
CA CYS A 206 -7.55 15.37 8.29
C CYS A 206 -8.05 16.28 7.16
N SER A 207 -7.50 17.47 7.03
CA SER A 207 -7.94 18.44 6.01
C SER A 207 -7.80 17.93 4.57
N ASP A 208 -6.75 17.14 4.30
CA ASP A 208 -6.50 16.58 2.97
C ASP A 208 -7.36 15.35 2.66
N CYS A 209 -8.01 14.76 3.68
CA CYS A 209 -8.85 13.58 3.51
C CYS A 209 -10.25 13.92 3.01
N VAL A 210 -10.73 15.10 3.35
CA VAL A 210 -12.07 15.58 2.95
C VAL A 210 -12.20 15.63 1.43
N ASN A 211 -13.31 15.15 0.90
CA ASN A 211 -13.57 14.96 -0.54
C ASN A 211 -12.66 13.92 -1.24
N ASN A 212 -11.92 13.12 -0.50
CA ASN A 212 -11.08 12.08 -1.05
C ASN A 212 -11.54 10.69 -0.66
N SER A 213 -12.04 9.93 -1.63
CA SER A 213 -12.56 8.57 -1.40
C SER A 213 -11.47 7.55 -1.07
N ARG A 214 -10.19 7.92 -1.21
CA ARG A 214 -9.05 7.07 -0.86
C ARG A 214 -7.84 7.91 -0.56
N PHE A 215 -7.11 7.51 0.47
CA PHE A 215 -5.87 8.19 0.87
C PHE A 215 -4.99 7.28 1.73
N CYS A 216 -3.69 7.54 1.73
CA CYS A 216 -2.80 7.02 2.73
C CYS A 216 -2.41 8.14 3.70
N VAL A 217 -2.58 7.91 4.98
CA VAL A 217 -2.44 8.89 6.06
C VAL A 217 -1.45 8.41 7.12
N ARG A 218 -0.92 9.35 7.90
CA ARG A 218 -0.12 9.08 9.08
C ARG A 218 -0.91 9.42 10.32
N ASN A 219 -0.81 8.59 11.36
CA ASN A 219 -1.32 8.95 12.67
C ASN A 219 -0.50 10.13 13.25
N SER A 220 -1.19 11.14 13.76
CA SER A 220 -0.56 12.32 14.35
C SER A 220 0.21 12.04 15.66
N SER A 221 -0.16 10.98 16.38
CA SER A 221 0.42 10.65 17.68
C SER A 221 1.63 9.71 17.61
N ASP A 222 1.72 8.90 16.56
CA ASP A 222 2.77 7.91 16.39
C ASP A 222 3.22 7.79 14.91
N SER A 223 4.17 6.89 14.64
CA SER A 223 4.68 6.66 13.29
C SER A 223 3.94 5.53 12.59
N GLN A 224 2.61 5.42 12.75
CA GLN A 224 1.80 4.46 12.04
C GLN A 224 1.21 5.07 10.77
N TRP A 225 1.13 4.27 9.71
CA TRP A 225 0.52 4.65 8.44
C TRP A 225 -0.68 3.76 8.16
N GLY A 226 -1.71 4.36 7.58
CA GLY A 226 -2.94 3.67 7.25
C GLY A 226 -3.45 4.10 5.87
N PHE A 227 -3.98 3.15 5.14
CA PHE A 227 -4.67 3.39 3.88
C PHE A 227 -6.14 3.13 4.07
N TYR A 228 -6.98 4.01 3.53
CA TYR A 228 -8.41 3.77 3.38
C TYR A 228 -8.85 3.97 1.92
N SER A 229 -9.90 3.28 1.54
CA SER A 229 -10.56 3.46 0.26
C SER A 229 -12.05 3.18 0.40
N ALA A 230 -12.89 4.13 0.02
CA ALA A 230 -14.33 3.92 -0.03
C ALA A 230 -14.64 2.85 -1.10
N LEU A 231 -15.28 1.78 -0.65
CA LEU A 231 -15.81 0.72 -1.51
C LEU A 231 -17.22 1.08 -1.96
N PHE A 232 -17.97 1.71 -1.08
CA PHE A 232 -19.28 2.25 -1.33
C PHE A 232 -19.43 3.54 -0.51
N PRO A 233 -19.65 4.69 -1.16
CA PRO A 233 -19.96 5.94 -0.49
C PRO A 233 -21.42 5.92 -0.06
N GLY A 234 -21.66 6.16 1.21
CA GLY A 234 -22.98 6.14 1.85
C GLY A 234 -23.93 7.26 1.41
#